data_cfc6fca69a62e74e3b4a6992aeb62069
#
_entry.id   cfc6fca69a62e74e3b4a6992aeb62069
#
_cell.length_a   1.000
_cell.length_b   1.000
_cell.length_c   1.000
_cell.angle_alpha   90.00
_cell.angle_beta   90.00
_cell.angle_gamma   90.00
#
_symmetry.space_group_name_H-M   'P 1'
#
loop_
_entity.id
_entity.type
_entity.pdbx_description
1 polymer ?
#
loop_
_entity_poly.entity_id
_entity_poly.type
_entity_poly.pdbx_seq_one_letter_code
_entity_poly.pdbx_strand_id
1 'polypeptide(L)'
;MEEEKKYKDIELRSEEVQEVMNHISPWVVRCGITVLALILLMILVGCWIFRYPDTLAAEVTLATEEPPAFVLSHATGKLDTLYVKNGSLVSTDADLGVIGNAASSEDVRFLKERMKAWEAQDYDWREGVEFFAGRRWQLGELQSAFAAFITSLTEYARFMELDYYARKLRFQEKQLGGQRSYLRLAEREYELIDKDIKLAESMYIRDSILYVRKAMIAAEFEESGSRYLQSLRSKEEVRMSLLQAEMQLVQHEENMLDIRKQAYDEEQSRRTDLKNAIGQLAAQLSAWEHSYFCLLYTSDAADERS
;
A
#
# COMPACT_ATOMS: atom_id res chain seq x y z
N MET A 1 20.32 -67.76 58.01
CA MET A 1 19.56 -68.91 57.52
C MET A 1 20.08 -69.15 56.10
N GLU A 2 21.22 -69.76 56.01
CA GLU A 2 21.45 -71.22 55.95
C GLU A 2 20.52 -71.90 54.94
N GLU A 3 21.06 -72.23 53.77
CA GLU A 3 20.73 -73.43 53.03
C GLU A 3 21.98 -73.91 52.29
N GLU A 4 22.53 -74.97 52.81
CA GLU A 4 23.60 -75.77 52.22
C GLU A 4 23.16 -76.41 50.89
N LYS A 5 23.98 -76.32 49.89
CA LYS A 5 23.86 -77.12 48.68
C LYS A 5 24.83 -78.30 48.73
N LYS A 6 24.26 -79.44 49.00
CA LYS A 6 24.76 -80.83 48.99
C LYS A 6 25.42 -81.12 47.64
N TYR A 7 26.74 -81.41 47.73
CA TYR A 7 27.47 -81.96 46.57
C TYR A 7 27.18 -83.45 46.44
N LYS A 8 26.77 -83.89 45.29
CA LYS A 8 26.59 -85.28 44.93
C LYS A 8 27.93 -85.82 44.55
N ASP A 9 28.39 -86.88 45.25
CA ASP A 9 29.51 -87.70 44.90
C ASP A 9 29.33 -88.31 43.47
N ILE A 10 30.31 -88.12 42.64
CA ILE A 10 30.40 -88.75 41.31
C ILE A 10 31.39 -89.88 41.50
N GLU A 11 30.91 -91.11 41.43
CA GLU A 11 31.72 -92.35 41.40
C GLU A 11 32.71 -92.34 40.25
N LEU A 12 33.94 -92.45 40.56
CA LEU A 12 35.05 -92.68 39.66
C LEU A 12 34.93 -94.02 39.01
N ARG A 13 34.65 -94.11 37.81
CA ARG A 13 34.71 -95.34 36.98
C ARG A 13 36.16 -95.77 36.78
N SER A 14 36.33 -97.02 36.79
CA SER A 14 37.63 -97.77 36.81
C SER A 14 38.56 -97.29 35.65
N GLU A 15 39.86 -97.30 35.95
CA GLU A 15 40.99 -96.86 35.11
C GLU A 15 41.03 -97.56 33.71
N GLU A 16 40.42 -98.72 33.51
CA GLU A 16 40.35 -99.41 32.23
C GLU A 16 39.51 -98.77 31.16
N VAL A 17 38.59 -97.95 31.52
CA VAL A 17 37.72 -97.15 30.56
C VAL A 17 38.40 -95.87 30.08
N GLN A 18 39.32 -95.33 30.82
CA GLN A 18 40.07 -94.12 30.42
C GLN A 18 41.21 -94.45 29.42
N GLU A 19 41.75 -95.67 29.47
CA GLU A 19 42.83 -96.04 28.57
C GLU A 19 42.36 -96.34 27.13
N VAL A 20 41.10 -96.75 26.93
CA VAL A 20 40.54 -97.03 25.59
C VAL A 20 40.07 -95.71 24.92
N MET A 21 39.70 -94.64 25.70
CA MET A 21 39.26 -93.40 25.07
C MET A 21 40.39 -92.43 24.72
N ASN A 22 41.62 -92.73 25.15
CA ASN A 22 42.75 -91.81 24.94
C ASN A 22 43.68 -92.27 23.74
N HIS A 23 43.30 -93.33 23.06
CA HIS A 23 44.05 -93.80 21.90
C HIS A 23 43.47 -93.34 20.59
N ILE A 24 43.41 -91.98 20.41
CA ILE A 24 43.20 -91.41 19.11
C ILE A 24 44.50 -91.61 18.31
N SER A 25 44.44 -92.46 17.30
CA SER A 25 45.57 -92.68 16.42
C SER A 25 46.14 -91.36 15.89
N PRO A 26 47.42 -91.02 16.13
CA PRO A 26 48.00 -89.73 15.72
C PRO A 26 47.93 -89.51 14.22
N TRP A 27 47.65 -90.52 13.44
CA TRP A 27 47.46 -90.44 12.01
C TRP A 27 46.10 -89.80 11.68
N VAL A 28 45.03 -90.19 12.39
CA VAL A 28 43.67 -89.65 12.16
C VAL A 28 43.59 -88.14 12.51
N VAL A 29 44.25 -87.66 13.57
CA VAL A 29 44.32 -86.30 13.89
C VAL A 29 45.14 -85.49 12.92
N ARG A 30 46.27 -86.00 12.46
CA ARG A 30 47.08 -85.32 11.42
C ARG A 30 46.36 -85.24 10.08
N CYS A 31 45.74 -86.32 9.62
CA CYS A 31 44.95 -86.30 8.40
C CYS A 31 43.69 -85.38 8.51
N GLY A 32 43.02 -85.43 9.66
CA GLY A 32 41.84 -84.58 9.90
C GLY A 32 42.18 -83.08 9.87
N ILE A 33 43.30 -82.73 10.53
CA ILE A 33 43.73 -81.28 10.56
C ILE A 33 44.21 -80.86 9.15
N THR A 34 44.91 -81.70 8.42
CA THR A 34 45.35 -81.36 7.04
C THR A 34 44.19 -81.20 6.07
N VAL A 35 43.19 -82.11 6.14
CA VAL A 35 41.96 -81.97 5.36
C VAL A 35 41.20 -80.74 5.71
N LEU A 36 41.05 -80.46 6.99
CA LEU A 36 40.36 -79.19 7.47
C LEU A 36 41.11 -77.97 7.01
N ALA A 37 42.46 -77.97 7.09
CA ALA A 37 43.27 -76.85 6.62
C ALA A 37 43.15 -76.66 5.09
N LEU A 38 43.04 -77.75 4.36
CA LEU A 38 42.89 -77.72 2.89
C LEU A 38 41.51 -77.20 2.49
N ILE A 39 40.46 -77.58 3.20
CA ILE A 39 39.10 -77.06 3.00
C ILE A 39 39.08 -75.52 3.33
N LEU A 40 39.71 -75.13 4.43
CA LEU A 40 39.78 -73.71 4.80
C LEU A 40 40.56 -72.90 3.77
N LEU A 41 41.68 -73.47 3.27
CA LEU A 41 42.44 -72.85 2.17
C LEU A 41 41.63 -72.75 0.88
N MET A 42 40.84 -73.79 0.55
CA MET A 42 39.96 -73.76 -0.60
C MET A 42 38.88 -72.69 -0.51
N ILE A 43 38.30 -72.53 0.69
CA ILE A 43 37.33 -71.48 0.94
C ILE A 43 37.99 -70.11 0.80
N LEU A 44 39.19 -69.91 1.37
CA LEU A 44 39.94 -68.67 1.26
C LEU A 44 40.28 -68.33 -0.20
N VAL A 45 40.72 -69.25 -0.93
CA VAL A 45 40.99 -69.09 -2.38
C VAL A 45 39.71 -68.83 -3.15
N GLY A 46 38.61 -69.51 -2.81
CA GLY A 46 37.30 -69.26 -3.38
C GLY A 46 36.81 -67.79 -3.10
N CYS A 47 36.96 -67.34 -1.86
CA CYS A 47 36.59 -65.92 -1.51
C CYS A 47 37.47 -64.90 -2.23
N TRP A 48 38.74 -65.26 -2.57
CA TRP A 48 39.63 -64.38 -3.32
C TRP A 48 39.30 -64.32 -4.81
N ILE A 49 38.81 -65.40 -5.37
CA ILE A 49 38.48 -65.56 -6.82
C ILE A 49 37.06 -64.98 -7.07
N PHE A 50 36.09 -65.26 -6.17
CA PHE A 50 34.72 -64.82 -6.36
C PHE A 50 34.55 -63.39 -5.84
N ARG A 51 34.68 -62.42 -6.72
CA ARG A 51 34.25 -61.00 -6.43
C ARG A 51 32.76 -60.95 -6.62
N TYR A 52 32.08 -60.64 -5.56
CA TYR A 52 30.63 -60.33 -5.60
C TYR A 52 30.40 -58.94 -6.23
N PRO A 53 29.71 -58.85 -7.36
CA PRO A 53 29.37 -57.51 -7.88
C PRO A 53 28.31 -56.88 -7.00
N ASP A 54 28.62 -55.75 -6.38
CA ASP A 54 27.62 -54.91 -5.75
C ASP A 54 26.76 -54.30 -6.84
N THR A 55 25.53 -54.75 -6.98
CA THR A 55 24.53 -54.16 -7.87
C THR A 55 23.74 -53.10 -7.07
N LEU A 56 24.05 -51.84 -7.32
CA LEU A 56 23.21 -50.74 -6.89
C LEU A 56 22.05 -50.61 -7.88
N ALA A 57 20.84 -50.92 -7.43
CA ALA A 57 19.64 -50.61 -8.18
C ALA A 57 19.37 -49.09 -8.04
N ALA A 58 19.65 -48.34 -9.07
CA ALA A 58 19.28 -46.91 -9.15
C ALA A 58 18.11 -46.78 -10.12
N GLU A 59 17.05 -46.11 -9.66
CA GLU A 59 16.00 -45.71 -10.57
C GLU A 59 16.52 -44.48 -11.34
N VAL A 60 16.70 -44.63 -12.63
CA VAL A 60 17.09 -43.55 -13.54
C VAL A 60 15.86 -43.08 -14.28
N THR A 61 15.42 -41.87 -13.97
CA THR A 61 14.44 -41.18 -14.81
C THR A 61 15.18 -40.46 -15.93
N LEU A 62 14.92 -40.85 -17.17
CA LEU A 62 15.36 -40.07 -18.32
C LEU A 62 14.54 -38.77 -18.36
N ALA A 63 15.17 -37.68 -18.01
CA ALA A 63 14.61 -36.31 -18.20
C ALA A 63 15.26 -35.71 -19.45
N THR A 64 14.48 -35.01 -20.23
CA THR A 64 14.99 -34.15 -21.28
C THR A 64 15.66 -32.92 -20.66
N GLU A 65 16.58 -32.28 -21.38
CA GLU A 65 17.27 -31.07 -20.93
C GLU A 65 16.27 -29.96 -20.58
N GLU A 66 15.11 -29.96 -21.20
CA GLU A 66 13.92 -29.14 -20.87
C GLU A 66 12.76 -30.08 -20.52
N PRO A 67 12.50 -30.34 -19.23
CA PRO A 67 11.37 -31.15 -18.83
C PRO A 67 10.04 -30.46 -19.18
N PRO A 68 8.99 -31.23 -19.55
CA PRO A 68 7.70 -30.66 -19.86
C PRO A 68 7.15 -29.90 -18.63
N ALA A 69 6.85 -28.63 -18.81
CA ALA A 69 6.21 -27.83 -17.79
C ALA A 69 4.72 -28.18 -17.72
N PHE A 70 4.26 -28.50 -16.52
CA PHE A 70 2.83 -28.71 -16.27
C PHE A 70 2.20 -27.35 -15.93
N VAL A 71 1.24 -26.92 -16.72
CA VAL A 71 0.44 -25.75 -16.42
C VAL A 71 -0.68 -26.17 -15.46
N LEU A 72 -0.56 -25.76 -14.20
CA LEU A 72 -1.55 -26.01 -13.17
C LEU A 72 -2.46 -24.81 -13.03
N SER A 73 -3.74 -25.07 -12.86
CA SER A 73 -4.72 -24.05 -12.56
C SER A 73 -4.60 -23.62 -11.10
N HIS A 74 -4.57 -22.32 -10.83
CA HIS A 74 -4.57 -21.76 -9.47
C HIS A 74 -5.96 -21.74 -8.82
N ALA A 75 -7.02 -21.80 -9.63
CA ALA A 75 -8.39 -21.88 -9.12
C ALA A 75 -9.01 -23.25 -9.39
N THR A 76 -9.85 -23.69 -8.44
CA THR A 76 -10.66 -24.90 -8.61
C THR A 76 -11.98 -24.54 -9.27
N GLY A 77 -12.26 -25.09 -10.43
CA GLY A 77 -13.50 -24.78 -11.15
C GLY A 77 -13.69 -25.65 -12.39
N LYS A 78 -14.77 -25.40 -13.11
CA LYS A 78 -15.04 -26.01 -14.40
C LYS A 78 -14.36 -25.18 -15.48
N LEU A 79 -13.66 -25.83 -16.40
CA LEU A 79 -13.10 -25.13 -17.57
C LEU A 79 -14.25 -24.61 -18.44
N ASP A 80 -14.31 -23.31 -18.61
CA ASP A 80 -15.33 -22.62 -19.41
C ASP A 80 -14.95 -22.63 -20.90
N THR A 81 -13.73 -22.16 -21.19
CA THR A 81 -13.24 -22.07 -22.56
C THR A 81 -11.78 -22.51 -22.63
N LEU A 82 -11.44 -23.30 -23.67
CA LEU A 82 -10.08 -23.67 -24.00
C LEU A 82 -9.73 -23.08 -25.37
N TYR A 83 -8.72 -22.20 -25.40
CA TYR A 83 -8.31 -21.48 -26.61
C TYR A 83 -7.32 -22.27 -27.48
N VAL A 84 -6.64 -23.26 -26.91
CA VAL A 84 -5.58 -24.03 -27.56
C VAL A 84 -6.03 -25.44 -27.92
N LYS A 85 -5.48 -25.99 -28.99
CA LYS A 85 -5.71 -27.38 -29.42
C LYS A 85 -4.47 -28.21 -29.11
N ASN A 86 -4.66 -29.54 -28.93
CA ASN A 86 -3.54 -30.45 -28.74
C ASN A 86 -2.55 -30.35 -29.91
N GLY A 87 -1.26 -30.16 -29.62
CA GLY A 87 -0.18 -30.00 -30.59
C GLY A 87 -0.01 -28.61 -31.17
N SER A 88 -0.75 -27.59 -30.70
CA SER A 88 -0.55 -26.20 -31.15
C SER A 88 0.71 -25.60 -30.49
N LEU A 89 1.45 -24.79 -31.26
CA LEU A 89 2.51 -23.94 -30.74
C LEU A 89 1.90 -22.75 -30.00
N VAL A 90 2.37 -22.50 -28.78
CA VAL A 90 1.88 -21.43 -27.89
C VAL A 90 3.05 -20.53 -27.57
N SER A 91 2.84 -19.21 -27.61
CA SER A 91 3.84 -18.23 -27.16
C SER A 91 3.79 -18.09 -25.64
N THR A 92 4.88 -17.59 -25.06
CA THR A 92 4.91 -17.15 -23.65
C THR A 92 3.81 -16.13 -23.39
N ASP A 93 3.15 -16.22 -22.24
CA ASP A 93 2.02 -15.37 -21.82
C ASP A 93 0.74 -15.52 -22.68
N ALA A 94 0.61 -16.58 -23.47
CA ALA A 94 -0.62 -16.86 -24.20
C ALA A 94 -1.70 -17.41 -23.26
N ASP A 95 -2.92 -16.90 -23.41
CA ASP A 95 -4.12 -17.42 -22.74
C ASP A 95 -4.44 -18.84 -23.24
N LEU A 96 -4.26 -19.86 -22.41
CA LEU A 96 -4.55 -21.25 -22.76
C LEU A 96 -6.01 -21.61 -22.55
N GLY A 97 -6.63 -21.08 -21.53
CA GLY A 97 -8.02 -21.32 -21.17
C GLY A 97 -8.50 -20.47 -20.00
N VAL A 98 -9.78 -20.49 -19.78
CA VAL A 98 -10.46 -19.74 -18.69
C VAL A 98 -11.26 -20.71 -17.85
N ILE A 99 -11.10 -20.59 -16.52
CA ILE A 99 -11.91 -21.32 -15.55
C ILE A 99 -13.20 -20.57 -15.33
N GLY A 100 -14.32 -21.28 -15.40
CA GLY A 100 -15.66 -20.72 -15.20
C GLY A 100 -15.81 -20.11 -13.80
N ASN A 101 -16.23 -18.86 -13.78
CA ASN A 101 -16.49 -18.09 -12.59
C ASN A 101 -17.72 -17.21 -12.79
N ALA A 102 -18.11 -16.43 -11.77
CA ALA A 102 -19.29 -15.56 -11.83
C ALA A 102 -19.10 -14.30 -12.72
N ALA A 103 -17.85 -14.00 -13.13
CA ALA A 103 -17.56 -12.87 -14.01
C ALA A 103 -17.60 -13.28 -15.48
N SER A 104 -17.96 -12.36 -16.34
CA SER A 104 -17.79 -12.48 -17.79
C SER A 104 -16.33 -12.21 -18.14
N SER A 105 -15.63 -13.18 -18.70
CA SER A 105 -14.23 -13.01 -19.14
C SER A 105 -14.08 -11.90 -20.17
N GLU A 106 -15.10 -11.69 -21.00
CA GLU A 106 -15.15 -10.59 -21.99
C GLU A 106 -15.23 -9.22 -21.29
N ASP A 107 -16.08 -9.10 -20.25
CA ASP A 107 -16.23 -7.85 -19.50
C ASP A 107 -14.96 -7.52 -18.73
N VAL A 108 -14.30 -8.51 -18.15
CA VAL A 108 -13.03 -8.30 -17.42
C VAL A 108 -11.91 -7.88 -18.40
N ARG A 109 -11.79 -8.51 -19.55
CA ARG A 109 -10.82 -8.13 -20.59
C ARG A 109 -11.06 -6.70 -21.06
N PHE A 110 -12.31 -6.38 -21.35
CA PHE A 110 -12.70 -5.03 -21.76
C PHE A 110 -12.42 -3.98 -20.68
N LEU A 111 -12.67 -4.32 -19.40
CA LEU A 111 -12.33 -3.46 -18.28
C LEU A 111 -10.82 -3.18 -18.23
N LYS A 112 -10.01 -4.22 -18.40
CA LYS A 112 -8.54 -4.09 -18.41
C LYS A 112 -8.06 -3.17 -19.54
N GLU A 113 -8.58 -3.36 -20.74
CA GLU A 113 -8.23 -2.52 -21.89
C GLU A 113 -8.62 -1.05 -21.64
N ARG A 114 -9.81 -0.82 -21.07
CA ARG A 114 -10.26 0.53 -20.71
C ARG A 114 -9.40 1.17 -19.62
N MET A 115 -9.03 0.41 -18.59
CA MET A 115 -8.13 0.89 -17.53
C MET A 115 -6.76 1.27 -18.10
N LYS A 116 -6.17 0.46 -18.99
CA LYS A 116 -4.90 0.79 -19.67
C LYS A 116 -5.02 2.01 -20.58
N ALA A 117 -6.13 2.13 -21.33
CA ALA A 117 -6.36 3.29 -22.18
C ALA A 117 -6.49 4.58 -21.36
N TRP A 118 -7.14 4.51 -20.20
CA TRP A 118 -7.30 5.64 -19.31
C TRP A 118 -6.00 6.01 -18.59
N GLU A 119 -5.18 5.03 -18.22
CA GLU A 119 -3.82 5.24 -17.71
C GLU A 119 -2.94 6.00 -18.72
N ALA A 120 -3.02 5.66 -20.01
CA ALA A 120 -2.29 6.35 -21.06
C ALA A 120 -2.69 7.83 -21.22
N GLN A 121 -3.87 8.23 -20.72
CA GLN A 121 -4.38 9.59 -20.69
C GLN A 121 -4.19 10.29 -19.34
N ASP A 122 -3.22 9.81 -18.55
CA ASP A 122 -2.91 10.36 -17.22
C ASP A 122 -4.12 10.43 -16.27
N TYR A 123 -5.04 9.49 -16.39
CA TYR A 123 -6.25 9.38 -15.57
C TYR A 123 -7.15 10.62 -15.60
N ASP A 124 -7.33 11.25 -16.79
CA ASP A 124 -8.28 12.38 -16.91
C ASP A 124 -9.69 11.92 -16.46
N TRP A 125 -10.21 12.56 -15.43
CA TRP A 125 -11.48 12.21 -14.82
C TRP A 125 -12.68 12.38 -15.78
N ARG A 126 -12.62 13.32 -16.74
CA ARG A 126 -13.69 13.55 -17.73
C ARG A 126 -13.84 12.35 -18.63
N GLU A 127 -12.73 11.89 -19.17
CA GLU A 127 -12.70 10.71 -20.02
C GLU A 127 -12.99 9.44 -19.23
N GLY A 128 -12.51 9.35 -17.98
CA GLY A 128 -12.79 8.23 -17.09
C GLY A 128 -14.29 8.04 -16.85
N VAL A 129 -15.03 9.10 -16.57
CA VAL A 129 -16.49 9.01 -16.40
C VAL A 129 -17.16 8.49 -17.68
N GLU A 130 -16.75 8.96 -18.86
CA GLU A 130 -17.30 8.53 -20.14
C GLU A 130 -16.92 7.07 -20.47
N PHE A 131 -15.68 6.66 -20.20
CA PHE A 131 -15.19 5.31 -20.49
C PHE A 131 -15.94 4.21 -19.73
N PHE A 132 -16.34 4.48 -18.49
CA PHE A 132 -16.97 3.48 -17.63
C PHE A 132 -18.49 3.63 -17.53
N ALA A 133 -19.08 4.68 -18.12
CA ALA A 133 -20.51 4.91 -18.14
C ALA A 133 -21.25 3.99 -19.13
N GLY A 134 -22.52 3.76 -18.89
CA GLY A 134 -23.48 3.23 -19.87
C GLY A 134 -23.44 1.73 -20.13
N ARG A 135 -22.51 0.96 -19.56
CA ARG A 135 -22.45 -0.51 -19.71
C ARG A 135 -22.88 -1.20 -18.41
N ARG A 136 -23.60 -2.31 -18.56
CA ARG A 136 -23.79 -3.26 -17.44
C ARG A 136 -22.59 -4.19 -17.38
N TRP A 137 -21.88 -4.17 -16.27
CA TRP A 137 -20.70 -4.94 -16.03
C TRP A 137 -21.04 -6.21 -15.23
N GLN A 138 -20.62 -7.36 -15.73
CA GLN A 138 -20.72 -8.63 -15.00
C GLN A 138 -19.32 -9.05 -14.55
N LEU A 139 -18.88 -8.52 -13.43
CA LEU A 139 -17.50 -8.64 -12.94
C LEU A 139 -17.35 -9.65 -11.78
N GLY A 140 -18.42 -10.30 -11.34
CA GLY A 140 -18.36 -11.30 -10.28
C GLY A 140 -17.69 -10.76 -9.01
N GLU A 141 -16.57 -11.36 -8.60
CA GLU A 141 -15.81 -10.95 -7.41
C GLU A 141 -15.23 -9.54 -7.51
N LEU A 142 -14.91 -9.08 -8.70
CA LEU A 142 -14.40 -7.73 -8.96
C LEU A 142 -15.47 -6.63 -8.82
N GLN A 143 -16.76 -7.01 -8.74
CA GLN A 143 -17.88 -6.07 -8.75
C GLN A 143 -17.81 -5.05 -7.61
N SER A 144 -17.37 -5.46 -6.43
CA SER A 144 -17.25 -4.60 -5.24
C SER A 144 -16.16 -3.55 -5.42
N ALA A 145 -14.97 -3.94 -5.91
CA ALA A 145 -13.86 -3.02 -6.16
C ALA A 145 -14.19 -2.06 -7.31
N PHE A 146 -14.84 -2.56 -8.36
CA PHE A 146 -15.31 -1.73 -9.46
C PHE A 146 -16.36 -0.71 -9.01
N ALA A 147 -17.31 -1.11 -8.14
CA ALA A 147 -18.30 -0.19 -7.61
C ALA A 147 -17.65 0.90 -6.74
N ALA A 148 -16.69 0.55 -5.88
CA ALA A 148 -15.91 1.52 -5.09
C ALA A 148 -15.14 2.49 -5.99
N PHE A 149 -14.50 1.98 -7.03
CA PHE A 149 -13.80 2.78 -8.02
C PHE A 149 -14.74 3.78 -8.74
N ILE A 150 -15.88 3.31 -9.24
CA ILE A 150 -16.87 4.19 -9.91
C ILE A 150 -17.42 5.26 -8.96
N THR A 151 -17.65 4.90 -7.69
CA THR A 151 -18.07 5.86 -6.67
C THR A 151 -17.03 6.95 -6.48
N SER A 152 -15.77 6.59 -6.24
CA SER A 152 -14.68 7.55 -6.05
C SER A 152 -14.45 8.42 -7.30
N LEU A 153 -14.51 7.84 -8.49
CA LEU A 153 -14.41 8.58 -9.76
C LEU A 153 -15.54 9.59 -9.92
N THR A 154 -16.78 9.19 -9.66
CA THR A 154 -17.96 10.05 -9.77
C THR A 154 -17.92 11.19 -8.74
N GLU A 155 -17.47 10.91 -7.53
CA GLU A 155 -17.31 11.92 -6.48
C GLU A 155 -16.23 12.94 -6.82
N TYR A 156 -15.09 12.48 -7.33
CA TYR A 156 -14.02 13.37 -7.80
C TYR A 156 -14.48 14.22 -8.98
N ALA A 157 -15.13 13.62 -9.97
CA ALA A 157 -15.68 14.32 -11.13
C ALA A 157 -16.69 15.39 -10.72
N ARG A 158 -17.63 15.06 -9.84
CA ARG A 158 -18.62 16.01 -9.30
C ARG A 158 -17.97 17.17 -8.56
N PHE A 159 -16.93 16.89 -7.78
CA PHE A 159 -16.17 17.92 -7.09
C PHE A 159 -15.53 18.91 -8.08
N MET A 160 -14.88 18.38 -9.12
CA MET A 160 -14.23 19.19 -10.16
C MET A 160 -15.23 19.99 -10.99
N GLU A 161 -16.38 19.41 -11.36
CA GLU A 161 -17.43 20.10 -12.13
C GLU A 161 -18.11 21.23 -11.37
N LEU A 162 -18.36 21.03 -10.07
CA LEU A 162 -19.03 22.04 -9.25
C LEU A 162 -18.24 23.33 -9.14
N ASP A 163 -16.92 23.28 -9.17
CA ASP A 163 -16.00 24.43 -9.05
C ASP A 163 -16.38 25.34 -7.85
N TYR A 164 -16.87 24.69 -6.77
CA TYR A 164 -17.45 25.38 -5.63
C TYR A 164 -16.46 26.34 -4.94
N TYR A 165 -15.26 25.84 -4.67
CA TYR A 165 -14.25 26.63 -3.97
C TYR A 165 -13.73 27.81 -4.80
N ALA A 166 -13.55 27.64 -6.11
CA ALA A 166 -13.14 28.74 -6.96
C ALA A 166 -14.22 29.83 -7.06
N ARG A 167 -15.51 29.43 -7.08
CA ARG A 167 -16.61 30.42 -7.01
C ARG A 167 -16.64 31.12 -5.65
N LYS A 168 -16.46 30.39 -4.57
CA LYS A 168 -16.41 30.95 -3.20
C LYS A 168 -15.25 31.93 -3.05
N LEU A 169 -14.06 31.58 -3.56
CA LEU A 169 -12.90 32.49 -3.55
C LEU A 169 -13.15 33.75 -4.35
N ARG A 170 -13.73 33.67 -5.56
CA ARG A 170 -14.09 34.85 -6.36
C ARG A 170 -15.06 35.78 -5.65
N PHE A 171 -15.99 35.19 -4.89
CA PHE A 171 -16.89 35.99 -4.07
C PHE A 171 -16.15 36.71 -2.92
N GLN A 172 -15.27 36.00 -2.22
CA GLN A 172 -14.45 36.56 -1.15
C GLN A 172 -13.48 37.64 -1.66
N GLU A 173 -12.91 37.47 -2.86
CA GLU A 173 -12.07 38.48 -3.50
C GLU A 173 -12.84 39.80 -3.76
N LYS A 174 -14.11 39.70 -4.17
CA LYS A 174 -14.95 40.89 -4.32
C LYS A 174 -15.23 41.59 -2.97
N GLN A 175 -15.50 40.82 -1.90
CA GLN A 175 -15.69 41.35 -0.58
C GLN A 175 -14.42 42.04 -0.06
N LEU A 176 -13.26 41.38 -0.26
CA LEU A 176 -11.97 41.99 0.11
C LEU A 176 -11.69 43.27 -0.67
N GLY A 177 -12.02 43.32 -1.96
CA GLY A 177 -11.92 44.53 -2.77
C GLY A 177 -12.79 45.65 -2.23
N GLY A 178 -14.01 45.37 -1.77
CA GLY A 178 -14.90 46.30 -1.10
C GLY A 178 -14.31 46.81 0.22
N GLN A 179 -13.81 45.90 1.05
CA GLN A 179 -13.20 46.25 2.33
C GLN A 179 -11.95 47.13 2.17
N ARG A 180 -11.09 46.85 1.20
CA ARG A 180 -9.93 47.68 0.85
C ARG A 180 -10.35 49.08 0.40
N SER A 181 -11.49 49.19 -0.31
CA SER A 181 -12.01 50.50 -0.70
C SER A 181 -12.56 51.27 0.49
N TYR A 182 -13.24 50.59 1.42
CA TYR A 182 -13.71 51.18 2.68
C TYR A 182 -12.52 51.67 3.53
N LEU A 183 -11.48 50.88 3.69
CA LEU A 183 -10.26 51.28 4.41
C LEU A 183 -9.65 52.54 3.82
N ARG A 184 -9.50 52.62 2.48
CA ARG A 184 -9.01 53.86 1.84
C ARG A 184 -9.87 55.09 2.09
N LEU A 185 -11.19 54.92 2.24
CA LEU A 185 -12.08 56.02 2.61
C LEU A 185 -11.88 56.46 4.07
N ALA A 186 -11.77 55.50 4.98
CA ALA A 186 -11.49 55.76 6.40
C ALA A 186 -10.11 56.45 6.60
N GLU A 187 -9.09 56.04 5.85
CA GLU A 187 -7.78 56.71 5.83
C GLU A 187 -7.90 58.17 5.39
N ARG A 188 -8.68 58.45 4.34
CA ARG A 188 -8.92 59.83 3.88
C ARG A 188 -9.69 60.69 4.92
N GLU A 189 -10.67 60.08 5.56
CA GLU A 189 -11.43 60.74 6.64
C GLU A 189 -10.51 61.10 7.81
N TYR A 190 -9.60 60.16 8.18
CA TYR A 190 -8.59 60.42 9.21
C TYR A 190 -7.65 61.57 8.84
N GLU A 191 -7.22 61.67 7.57
CA GLU A 191 -6.39 62.76 7.07
C GLU A 191 -7.13 64.10 7.09
N LEU A 192 -8.44 64.12 6.79
CA LEU A 192 -9.27 65.34 6.85
C LEU A 192 -9.44 65.84 8.28
N ILE A 193 -9.77 64.93 9.20
CA ILE A 193 -9.88 65.26 10.62
C ILE A 193 -8.55 65.76 11.20
N ASP A 194 -7.44 65.24 10.78
CA ASP A 194 -6.12 65.74 11.20
C ASP A 194 -5.87 67.20 10.77
N LYS A 195 -6.39 67.57 9.57
CA LYS A 195 -6.34 68.99 9.11
C LYS A 195 -7.28 69.86 9.91
N ASP A 196 -8.49 69.36 10.21
CA ASP A 196 -9.46 70.09 11.00
C ASP A 196 -8.98 70.38 12.45
N ILE A 197 -8.32 69.42 13.07
CA ILE A 197 -7.68 69.54 14.36
C ILE A 197 -6.59 70.65 14.37
N LYS A 198 -5.72 70.66 13.36
CA LYS A 198 -4.66 71.61 13.21
C LYS A 198 -5.24 73.03 13.12
N LEU A 199 -6.39 73.17 12.41
CA LEU A 199 -7.13 74.47 12.36
C LEU A 199 -7.73 74.85 13.72
N ALA A 200 -8.43 73.91 14.41
CA ALA A 200 -8.98 74.04 15.71
C ALA A 200 -7.92 74.44 16.78
N GLU A 201 -6.75 73.74 16.72
CA GLU A 201 -5.61 74.10 17.59
C GLU A 201 -5.09 75.51 17.37
N SER A 202 -4.94 75.92 16.10
CA SER A 202 -4.49 77.23 15.74
C SER A 202 -5.46 78.33 16.24
N MET A 203 -6.80 78.05 16.18
CA MET A 203 -7.85 78.90 16.73
C MET A 203 -7.74 78.98 18.25
N TYR A 204 -7.63 77.88 18.95
CA TYR A 204 -7.50 77.83 20.42
C TYR A 204 -6.25 78.56 20.90
N ILE A 205 -5.10 78.40 20.23
CA ILE A 205 -3.87 79.12 20.55
C ILE A 205 -4.07 80.62 20.38
N ARG A 206 -4.68 81.07 19.28
CA ARG A 206 -4.99 82.49 19.07
C ARG A 206 -5.90 83.01 20.15
N ASP A 207 -7.00 82.33 20.48
CA ASP A 207 -7.96 82.72 21.48
C ASP A 207 -7.35 82.72 22.89
N SER A 208 -6.41 81.81 23.20
CA SER A 208 -5.66 81.84 24.45
C SER A 208 -4.81 83.10 24.59
N ILE A 209 -4.20 83.60 23.50
CA ILE A 209 -3.43 84.82 23.48
C ILE A 209 -4.36 86.03 23.71
N LEU A 210 -5.54 86.07 23.08
CA LEU A 210 -6.51 87.14 23.26
C LEU A 210 -7.07 87.17 24.69
N TYR A 211 -7.33 86.04 25.31
CA TYR A 211 -7.76 85.92 26.69
C TYR A 211 -6.68 86.42 27.66
N VAL A 212 -5.43 86.05 27.51
CA VAL A 212 -4.32 86.56 28.33
C VAL A 212 -4.18 88.09 28.20
N ARG A 213 -4.43 88.63 27.00
CA ARG A 213 -4.42 90.10 26.75
C ARG A 213 -5.67 90.78 27.20
N LYS A 214 -6.63 90.10 27.87
CA LYS A 214 -7.92 90.64 28.31
C LYS A 214 -8.80 91.15 27.16
N ALA A 215 -8.59 90.67 25.94
CA ALA A 215 -9.36 91.04 24.74
C ALA A 215 -10.48 90.01 24.43
N MET A 216 -10.67 89.03 25.29
CA MET A 216 -11.69 87.98 25.19
C MET A 216 -12.23 87.67 26.60
N ILE A 217 -13.53 87.34 26.73
CA ILE A 217 -14.14 86.91 28.00
C ILE A 217 -13.89 85.44 28.29
N ALA A 218 -13.90 85.01 29.55
CA ALA A 218 -13.61 83.65 29.97
C ALA A 218 -14.55 82.60 29.32
N ALA A 219 -15.84 82.91 29.20
CA ALA A 219 -16.82 82.03 28.60
C ALA A 219 -16.53 81.73 27.12
N GLU A 220 -16.07 82.70 26.33
CA GLU A 220 -15.70 82.53 24.93
C GLU A 220 -14.42 81.69 24.80
N PHE A 221 -13.46 81.89 25.71
CA PHE A 221 -12.25 81.04 25.75
C PHE A 221 -12.52 79.58 26.13
N GLU A 222 -13.40 79.36 27.13
CA GLU A 222 -13.85 78.04 27.53
C GLU A 222 -14.60 77.35 26.39
N GLU A 223 -15.41 78.05 25.62
CA GLU A 223 -16.09 77.53 24.44
C GLU A 223 -15.07 77.13 23.35
N SER A 224 -14.05 77.96 23.12
CA SER A 224 -12.96 77.60 22.18
C SER A 224 -12.21 76.38 22.62
N GLY A 225 -11.89 76.19 23.90
CA GLY A 225 -11.29 75.01 24.48
C GLY A 225 -12.16 73.74 24.33
N SER A 226 -13.47 73.92 24.57
CA SER A 226 -14.43 72.84 24.40
C SER A 226 -14.50 72.35 22.94
N ARG A 227 -14.50 73.23 21.95
CA ARG A 227 -14.47 72.90 20.52
C ARG A 227 -13.20 72.19 20.15
N TYR A 228 -12.04 72.61 20.65
CA TYR A 228 -10.79 71.93 20.41
C TYR A 228 -10.78 70.48 21.00
N LEU A 229 -11.25 70.33 22.24
CA LEU A 229 -11.40 69.03 22.87
C LEU A 229 -12.38 68.13 22.12
N GLN A 230 -13.46 68.66 21.58
CA GLN A 230 -14.42 67.92 20.77
C GLN A 230 -13.80 67.46 19.48
N SER A 231 -12.98 68.24 18.78
CA SER A 231 -12.26 67.79 17.56
C SER A 231 -11.24 66.77 17.87
N LEU A 232 -10.55 66.74 19.02
CA LEU A 232 -9.68 65.70 19.47
C LEU A 232 -10.42 64.35 19.69
N ARG A 233 -11.61 64.43 20.32
CA ARG A 233 -12.48 63.26 20.51
C ARG A 233 -12.91 62.67 19.17
N SER A 234 -13.34 63.47 18.22
CA SER A 234 -13.73 63.05 16.88
C SER A 234 -12.56 62.36 16.15
N LYS A 235 -11.31 62.85 16.35
CA LYS A 235 -10.14 62.17 15.80
C LYS A 235 -9.95 60.72 16.35
N GLU A 236 -10.13 60.57 17.67
CA GLU A 236 -10.00 59.23 18.27
C GLU A 236 -11.14 58.32 17.84
N GLU A 237 -12.35 58.83 17.62
CA GLU A 237 -13.47 58.06 17.07
C GLU A 237 -13.16 57.54 15.64
N VAL A 238 -12.65 58.41 14.77
CA VAL A 238 -12.25 58.05 13.41
C VAL A 238 -11.06 57.08 13.43
N ARG A 239 -10.09 57.25 14.34
CA ARG A 239 -8.97 56.34 14.54
C ARG A 239 -9.45 54.95 14.94
N MET A 240 -10.43 54.87 15.85
CA MET A 240 -11.02 53.58 16.24
C MET A 240 -11.73 52.87 15.07
N SER A 241 -12.46 53.65 14.23
CA SER A 241 -13.11 53.12 13.03
C SER A 241 -12.09 52.60 11.99
N LEU A 242 -10.96 53.32 11.84
CA LEU A 242 -9.85 52.91 10.98
C LEU A 242 -9.25 51.57 11.44
N LEU A 243 -8.91 51.45 12.73
CA LEU A 243 -8.40 50.21 13.32
C LEU A 243 -9.39 49.04 13.15
N GLN A 244 -10.69 49.32 13.31
CA GLN A 244 -11.72 48.30 13.10
C GLN A 244 -11.79 47.87 11.64
N ALA A 245 -11.66 48.79 10.68
CA ALA A 245 -11.62 48.49 9.26
C ALA A 245 -10.39 47.64 8.88
N GLU A 246 -9.20 47.95 9.45
CA GLU A 246 -7.98 47.15 9.29
C GLU A 246 -8.15 45.74 9.85
N MET A 247 -8.71 45.60 11.05
CA MET A 247 -8.97 44.28 11.64
C MET A 247 -9.92 43.43 10.78
N GLN A 248 -10.97 44.04 10.22
CA GLN A 248 -11.89 43.35 9.30
C GLN A 248 -11.19 42.94 8.02
N LEU A 249 -10.26 43.74 7.49
CA LEU A 249 -9.47 43.39 6.33
C LEU A 249 -8.63 42.11 6.60
N VAL A 250 -7.90 42.09 7.72
CA VAL A 250 -7.09 40.93 8.14
C VAL A 250 -7.97 39.69 8.30
N GLN A 251 -9.16 39.81 8.90
CA GLN A 251 -10.09 38.70 9.06
C GLN A 251 -10.58 38.17 7.71
N HIS A 252 -10.83 39.02 6.71
CA HIS A 252 -11.19 38.56 5.36
C HIS A 252 -10.04 37.89 4.66
N GLU A 253 -8.81 38.34 4.84
CA GLU A 253 -7.61 37.68 4.28
C GLU A 253 -7.36 36.31 4.90
N GLU A 254 -7.54 36.17 6.23
CA GLU A 254 -7.47 34.91 6.95
C GLU A 254 -8.54 33.91 6.43
N ASN A 255 -9.79 34.34 6.32
CA ASN A 255 -10.88 33.54 5.78
C ASN A 255 -10.57 33.03 4.34
N MET A 256 -9.91 33.83 3.52
CA MET A 256 -9.50 33.46 2.19
C MET A 256 -8.42 32.34 2.22
N LEU A 257 -7.47 32.45 3.14
CA LEU A 257 -6.44 31.38 3.32
C LEU A 257 -7.08 30.07 3.77
N ASP A 258 -8.04 30.14 4.69
CA ASP A 258 -8.77 28.95 5.15
C ASP A 258 -9.57 28.28 4.03
N ILE A 259 -10.24 29.08 3.20
CA ILE A 259 -10.97 28.55 2.04
C ILE A 259 -10.02 27.88 1.05
N ARG A 260 -8.83 28.47 0.79
CA ARG A 260 -7.82 27.87 -0.10
C ARG A 260 -7.28 26.57 0.47
N LYS A 261 -7.01 26.55 1.77
CA LYS A 261 -6.57 25.33 2.47
C LYS A 261 -7.63 24.25 2.39
N GLN A 262 -8.89 24.55 2.71
CA GLN A 262 -9.99 23.60 2.61
C GLN A 262 -10.16 23.05 1.18
N ALA A 263 -10.05 23.90 0.17
CA ALA A 263 -10.12 23.49 -1.23
C ALA A 263 -9.03 22.50 -1.58
N TYR A 264 -7.79 22.79 -1.17
CA TYR A 264 -6.64 21.92 -1.40
C TYR A 264 -6.77 20.59 -0.66
N ASP A 265 -7.11 20.62 0.62
CA ASP A 265 -7.24 19.41 1.45
C ASP A 265 -8.35 18.49 0.91
N GLU A 266 -9.49 19.05 0.50
CA GLU A 266 -10.59 18.28 -0.08
C GLU A 266 -10.25 17.69 -1.45
N GLU A 267 -9.58 18.45 -2.31
CA GLU A 267 -9.10 17.96 -3.60
C GLU A 267 -8.10 16.81 -3.42
N GLN A 268 -7.12 16.96 -2.52
CA GLN A 268 -6.13 15.93 -2.24
C GLN A 268 -6.77 14.67 -1.62
N SER A 269 -7.74 14.83 -0.73
CA SER A 269 -8.48 13.70 -0.17
C SER A 269 -9.17 12.89 -1.25
N ARG A 270 -9.99 13.53 -2.07
CA ARG A 270 -10.74 12.87 -3.16
C ARG A 270 -9.82 12.25 -4.22
N ARG A 271 -8.73 12.94 -4.54
CA ARG A 271 -7.72 12.43 -5.46
C ARG A 271 -7.03 11.18 -4.90
N THR A 272 -6.75 11.17 -3.60
CA THR A 272 -6.16 10.03 -2.91
C THR A 272 -7.12 8.85 -2.85
N ASP A 273 -8.39 9.10 -2.56
CA ASP A 273 -9.43 8.06 -2.53
C ASP A 273 -9.61 7.42 -3.91
N LEU A 274 -9.64 8.24 -4.97
CA LEU A 274 -9.67 7.73 -6.34
C LEU A 274 -8.43 6.90 -6.68
N LYS A 275 -7.24 7.40 -6.34
CA LYS A 275 -5.98 6.67 -6.57
C LYS A 275 -5.95 5.32 -5.83
N ASN A 276 -6.42 5.30 -4.60
CA ASN A 276 -6.51 4.06 -3.81
C ASN A 276 -7.50 3.07 -4.43
N ALA A 277 -8.65 3.56 -4.87
CA ALA A 277 -9.66 2.73 -5.54
C ALA A 277 -9.16 2.17 -6.87
N ILE A 278 -8.41 2.94 -7.67
CA ILE A 278 -7.72 2.47 -8.87
C ILE A 278 -6.72 1.37 -8.53
N GLY A 279 -5.88 1.60 -7.52
CA GLY A 279 -4.87 0.63 -7.10
C GLY A 279 -5.50 -0.69 -6.61
N GLN A 280 -6.58 -0.61 -5.84
CA GLN A 280 -7.32 -1.78 -5.37
C GLN A 280 -7.96 -2.55 -6.52
N LEU A 281 -8.60 -1.86 -7.46
CA LEU A 281 -9.20 -2.49 -8.64
C LEU A 281 -8.12 -3.16 -9.51
N ALA A 282 -7.00 -2.49 -9.76
CA ALA A 282 -5.89 -3.03 -10.54
C ALA A 282 -5.27 -4.28 -9.88
N ALA A 283 -5.07 -4.24 -8.56
CA ALA A 283 -4.55 -5.38 -7.80
C ALA A 283 -5.52 -6.58 -7.83
N GLN A 284 -6.82 -6.33 -7.63
CA GLN A 284 -7.82 -7.40 -7.71
C GLN A 284 -7.97 -7.93 -9.13
N LEU A 285 -7.88 -7.08 -10.15
CA LEU A 285 -7.91 -7.49 -11.55
C LEU A 285 -6.72 -8.41 -11.88
N SER A 286 -5.51 -8.05 -11.45
CA SER A 286 -4.32 -8.87 -11.60
C SER A 286 -4.43 -10.20 -10.86
N ALA A 287 -4.92 -10.20 -9.62
CA ALA A 287 -5.15 -11.41 -8.84
C ALA A 287 -6.20 -12.32 -9.48
N TRP A 288 -7.28 -11.74 -10.02
CA TRP A 288 -8.31 -12.47 -10.73
C TRP A 288 -7.77 -13.11 -12.02
N GLU A 289 -6.98 -12.38 -12.80
CA GLU A 289 -6.31 -12.93 -13.99
C GLU A 289 -5.42 -14.11 -13.62
N HIS A 290 -4.56 -13.95 -12.62
CA HIS A 290 -3.67 -15.00 -12.17
C HIS A 290 -4.42 -16.25 -11.67
N SER A 291 -5.60 -16.06 -11.10
CA SER A 291 -6.41 -17.17 -10.57
C SER A 291 -7.20 -17.90 -11.66
N TYR A 292 -7.78 -17.18 -12.62
CA TYR A 292 -8.77 -17.74 -13.56
C TYR A 292 -8.28 -17.89 -14.99
N PHE A 293 -7.20 -17.18 -15.41
CA PHE A 293 -6.54 -17.44 -16.68
C PHE A 293 -5.39 -18.44 -16.48
N CYS A 294 -5.40 -19.52 -17.26
CA CYS A 294 -4.26 -20.43 -17.35
C CYS A 294 -3.26 -19.86 -18.34
N LEU A 295 -2.26 -19.13 -17.83
CA LEU A 295 -1.16 -18.56 -18.62
C LEU A 295 0.03 -19.52 -18.67
N LEU A 296 0.74 -19.58 -19.79
CA LEU A 296 1.99 -20.31 -19.90
C LEU A 296 3.13 -19.42 -19.35
N TYR A 297 3.41 -19.53 -18.05
CA TYR A 297 4.58 -18.88 -17.43
C TYR A 297 5.81 -19.77 -17.61
N THR A 298 6.84 -19.26 -18.28
CA THR A 298 8.12 -19.96 -18.44
C THR A 298 9.05 -19.86 -17.24
N SER A 299 8.78 -18.96 -16.28
CA SER A 299 9.65 -18.74 -15.12
C SER A 299 9.29 -19.57 -13.88
N ASP A 300 8.06 -20.03 -13.70
CA ASP A 300 7.64 -20.77 -12.49
C ASP A 300 8.21 -22.20 -12.41
N ALA A 301 8.66 -22.79 -13.52
CA ALA A 301 9.28 -24.10 -13.51
C ALA A 301 10.72 -24.12 -12.94
N ALA A 302 11.34 -22.96 -12.76
CA ALA A 302 12.72 -22.84 -12.27
C ALA A 302 12.79 -22.58 -10.74
N ASP A 303 11.75 -22.01 -10.13
CA ASP A 303 11.79 -21.56 -8.71
C ASP A 303 11.35 -22.63 -7.70
N GLU A 304 10.61 -23.68 -8.11
CA GLU A 304 10.22 -24.77 -7.21
C GLU A 304 11.34 -25.83 -6.95
N ARG A 305 12.56 -25.62 -7.46
CA ARG A 305 13.70 -26.54 -7.31
C ARG A 305 14.90 -25.99 -6.58
N SER A 306 14.79 -24.90 -5.81
CA SER A 306 15.89 -24.44 -4.94
C SER A 306 15.63 -24.73 -3.46
#